data_66d93d67bc8cf36a1ee40973e2cf5fac
#
_entry.id   66d93d67bc8cf36a1ee40973e2cf5fac
#
_cell.length_a   1.000
_cell.length_b   1.000
_cell.length_c   1.000
_cell.angle_alpha   90.00
_cell.angle_beta   90.00
_cell.angle_gamma   90.00
#
_symmetry.space_group_name_H-M   'P 1'
#
loop_
_entity.id
_entity.type
_entity.pdbx_description
1 polymer ?
#
loop_
_entity_poly.entity_id
_entity_poly.type
_entity_poly.pdbx_seq_one_letter_code
_entity_poly.pdbx_strand_id
1 'polypeptide(L)'
;APVLDPINATDPVSGQAEPGSTVTVTYPDGTTATVVAGTDGSWSVPNPGNLVDGDTVTATATDPAGNTSLPGTGTVSADITAPVVALDDVLTNDSTPALTGTVNDPTATVVVNVDGVDYPAVNNGDGTWTLADNTLPTLADGPHTITVTATDAAGNVGNDTAVVTIDTVAPNAPVLDPINATDPVSGQAEPGSTVTVTYPDGTTATVVAGTDGSWSVPNPGNLVDGDTVTATATDPAGNTSLPGTGTVSADITAPVVAL
;
A
#
# COMPACT_ATOMS: atom_id res chain seq x y z
N ALA A 1 23.55 -32.85 30.55
CA ALA A 1 22.29 -32.69 29.90
C ALA A 1 22.50 -32.27 28.43
N PRO A 2 21.72 -32.75 27.49
CA PRO A 2 21.71 -32.25 26.12
C PRO A 2 21.42 -30.74 26.07
N VAL A 3 21.96 -30.06 25.06
CA VAL A 3 21.63 -28.68 24.72
C VAL A 3 20.75 -28.75 23.51
N LEU A 4 19.58 -28.09 23.57
CA LEU A 4 18.64 -27.99 22.45
C LEU A 4 18.95 -26.71 21.69
N ASP A 5 18.95 -26.79 20.35
CA ASP A 5 18.96 -25.62 19.48
C ASP A 5 17.60 -24.88 19.61
N PRO A 6 17.47 -23.63 19.12
CA PRO A 6 16.19 -22.94 19.05
C PRO A 6 15.13 -23.81 18.35
N ILE A 7 13.96 -23.97 18.95
CA ILE A 7 12.88 -24.84 18.47
C ILE A 7 11.79 -23.97 17.88
N ASN A 8 11.33 -24.31 16.69
CA ASN A 8 10.13 -23.71 16.07
C ASN A 8 9.04 -24.75 15.79
N ALA A 9 7.93 -24.35 15.21
CA ALA A 9 6.75 -25.20 15.00
C ALA A 9 6.92 -26.24 13.87
N THR A 10 7.91 -26.08 12.98
CA THR A 10 7.99 -26.82 11.71
C THR A 10 9.27 -27.58 11.50
N ASP A 11 10.42 -27.04 11.94
CA ASP A 11 11.72 -27.65 11.69
C ASP A 11 11.99 -28.82 12.64
N PRO A 12 12.86 -29.78 12.24
CA PRO A 12 13.30 -30.85 13.14
C PRO A 12 13.88 -30.30 14.45
N VAL A 13 13.60 -30.97 15.57
CA VAL A 13 14.20 -30.63 16.86
C VAL A 13 15.61 -31.16 16.87
N SER A 14 16.60 -30.29 17.14
CA SER A 14 18.00 -30.60 17.07
C SER A 14 18.77 -30.09 18.29
N GLY A 15 20.05 -30.47 18.39
CA GLY A 15 20.92 -30.01 19.45
C GLY A 15 22.25 -30.76 19.54
N GLN A 16 22.89 -30.62 20.71
CA GLN A 16 24.15 -31.22 21.04
C GLN A 16 24.03 -32.12 22.29
N ALA A 17 24.69 -33.26 22.26
CA ALA A 17 24.82 -34.20 23.37
C ALA A 17 26.19 -34.86 23.36
N GLU A 18 26.47 -35.73 24.33
CA GLU A 18 27.68 -36.53 24.33
C GLU A 18 27.71 -37.44 23.08
N PRO A 19 28.86 -37.44 22.32
CA PRO A 19 28.99 -38.29 21.15
C PRO A 19 28.70 -39.77 21.44
N GLY A 20 27.85 -40.39 20.63
CA GLY A 20 27.47 -41.79 20.77
C GLY A 20 26.46 -42.09 21.87
N SER A 21 25.98 -41.11 22.63
CA SER A 21 24.87 -41.28 23.57
C SER A 21 23.51 -41.38 22.81
N THR A 22 22.59 -42.10 23.41
CA THR A 22 21.20 -42.13 22.93
C THR A 22 20.45 -40.95 23.52
N VAL A 23 20.04 -40.03 22.66
CA VAL A 23 19.19 -38.87 23.03
C VAL A 23 17.72 -39.26 22.95
N THR A 24 17.00 -39.05 24.03
CA THR A 24 15.52 -39.20 24.10
C THR A 24 14.90 -37.84 24.24
N VAL A 25 14.15 -37.41 23.23
CA VAL A 25 13.38 -36.17 23.21
C VAL A 25 11.94 -36.49 23.63
N THR A 26 11.40 -35.72 24.58
CA THR A 26 10.01 -35.82 25.05
C THR A 26 9.27 -34.57 24.67
N TYR A 27 8.19 -34.72 23.94
CA TYR A 27 7.32 -33.65 23.47
C TYR A 27 6.22 -33.32 24.50
N PRO A 28 5.54 -32.15 24.38
CA PRO A 28 4.49 -31.73 25.35
C PRO A 28 3.33 -32.69 25.49
N ASP A 29 2.99 -33.43 24.44
CA ASP A 29 1.93 -34.46 24.45
C ASP A 29 2.35 -35.78 25.12
N GLY A 30 3.61 -35.85 25.60
CA GLY A 30 4.18 -37.04 26.24
C GLY A 30 4.73 -38.08 25.26
N THR A 31 4.65 -37.85 23.95
CA THR A 31 5.30 -38.70 22.96
C THR A 31 6.81 -38.50 22.99
N THR A 32 7.57 -39.49 22.52
CA THR A 32 9.02 -39.43 22.52
C THR A 32 9.60 -39.81 21.16
N ALA A 33 10.78 -39.19 20.84
CA ALA A 33 11.65 -39.61 19.76
C ALA A 33 13.05 -39.90 20.26
N THR A 34 13.75 -40.85 19.64
CA THR A 34 15.11 -41.22 20.04
C THR A 34 16.05 -41.18 18.85
N VAL A 35 17.30 -40.77 19.11
CA VAL A 35 18.36 -40.74 18.12
C VAL A 35 19.69 -40.93 18.81
N VAL A 36 20.72 -41.49 18.13
CA VAL A 36 22.10 -41.53 18.62
C VAL A 36 22.81 -40.27 18.16
N ALA A 37 23.44 -39.57 19.11
CA ALA A 37 24.28 -38.41 18.81
C ALA A 37 25.48 -38.79 17.96
N GLY A 38 25.76 -37.98 16.95
CA GLY A 38 26.89 -38.18 16.05
C GLY A 38 28.23 -38.08 16.73
N THR A 39 29.32 -38.36 15.98
CA THR A 39 30.70 -38.29 16.51
C THR A 39 31.10 -36.85 16.85
N ASP A 40 30.39 -35.85 16.33
CA ASP A 40 30.52 -34.41 16.66
C ASP A 40 29.54 -33.95 17.77
N GLY A 41 28.74 -34.89 18.30
CA GLY A 41 27.74 -34.64 19.33
C GLY A 41 26.42 -34.15 18.79
N SER A 42 26.29 -33.85 17.50
CA SER A 42 25.06 -33.38 16.90
C SER A 42 23.95 -34.46 16.88
N TRP A 43 22.70 -34.04 17.07
CA TRP A 43 21.54 -34.91 16.94
C TRP A 43 20.35 -34.16 16.38
N SER A 44 19.43 -34.87 15.73
CA SER A 44 18.18 -34.30 15.20
C SER A 44 17.08 -35.36 15.17
N VAL A 45 15.86 -34.99 15.53
CA VAL A 45 14.65 -35.80 15.44
C VAL A 45 13.57 -35.04 14.68
N PRO A 46 12.63 -35.76 14.01
CA PRO A 46 11.52 -35.12 13.32
C PRO A 46 10.68 -34.26 14.26
N ASN A 47 10.16 -33.13 13.76
CA ASN A 47 9.12 -32.36 14.45
C ASN A 47 7.84 -33.19 14.50
N PRO A 48 7.11 -33.27 15.63
CA PRO A 48 5.88 -34.04 15.74
C PRO A 48 4.71 -33.41 14.95
N GLY A 49 4.85 -32.14 14.50
CA GLY A 49 3.85 -31.43 13.72
C GLY A 49 2.71 -30.80 14.54
N ASN A 50 2.78 -30.83 15.87
CA ASN A 50 1.79 -30.28 16.78
C ASN A 50 2.38 -29.33 17.84
N LEU A 51 3.63 -28.89 17.66
CA LEU A 51 4.27 -27.94 18.55
C LEU A 51 3.67 -26.54 18.36
N VAL A 52 3.35 -25.88 19.48
CA VAL A 52 2.83 -24.51 19.50
C VAL A 52 3.75 -23.59 20.32
N ASP A 53 3.59 -22.30 20.14
CA ASP A 53 4.36 -21.31 20.88
C ASP A 53 4.23 -21.47 22.39
N GLY A 54 5.37 -21.41 23.09
CA GLY A 54 5.43 -21.61 24.54
C GLY A 54 5.51 -23.06 25.01
N ASP A 55 5.35 -24.04 24.12
CA ASP A 55 5.53 -25.46 24.46
C ASP A 55 6.95 -25.73 24.98
N THR A 56 7.07 -26.69 25.91
CA THR A 56 8.36 -27.13 26.44
C THR A 56 8.71 -28.51 25.90
N VAL A 57 9.86 -28.62 25.25
CA VAL A 57 10.46 -29.88 24.81
C VAL A 57 11.62 -30.20 25.73
N THR A 58 11.76 -31.46 26.14
CA THR A 58 12.88 -31.92 26.99
C THR A 58 13.68 -33.01 26.29
N ALA A 59 14.97 -33.06 26.59
CA ALA A 59 15.84 -34.11 26.06
C ALA A 59 16.76 -34.66 27.16
N THR A 60 16.93 -35.98 27.21
CA THR A 60 17.92 -36.64 28.03
C THR A 60 18.90 -37.43 27.16
N ALA A 61 20.13 -37.58 27.59
CA ALA A 61 21.13 -38.42 26.92
C ALA A 61 21.51 -39.58 27.82
N THR A 62 21.55 -40.80 27.27
CA THR A 62 21.98 -42.02 27.94
C THR A 62 23.20 -42.55 27.25
N ASP A 63 24.28 -42.71 28.01
CA ASP A 63 25.55 -43.26 27.49
C ASP A 63 25.45 -44.77 27.22
N PRO A 64 26.43 -45.39 26.53
CA PRO A 64 26.43 -46.84 26.29
C PRO A 64 26.52 -47.71 27.54
N ALA A 65 26.94 -47.15 28.69
CA ALA A 65 26.98 -47.83 29.96
C ALA A 65 25.64 -47.80 30.74
N GLY A 66 24.62 -47.03 30.23
CA GLY A 66 23.31 -46.90 30.79
C GLY A 66 23.12 -45.72 31.76
N ASN A 67 24.09 -44.81 31.86
CA ASN A 67 23.93 -43.63 32.70
C ASN A 67 23.16 -42.55 31.94
N THR A 68 22.06 -42.04 32.56
CA THR A 68 21.20 -41.04 31.97
C THR A 68 21.48 -39.67 32.58
N SER A 69 21.55 -38.64 31.72
CA SER A 69 21.78 -37.25 32.10
C SER A 69 20.54 -36.63 32.75
N LEU A 70 20.71 -35.47 33.39
CA LEU A 70 19.60 -34.56 33.67
C LEU A 70 19.01 -34.11 32.36
N PRO A 71 17.69 -33.74 32.35
CA PRO A 71 17.05 -33.22 31.14
C PRO A 71 17.59 -31.82 30.75
N GLY A 72 17.87 -31.64 29.47
CA GLY A 72 17.93 -30.35 28.84
C GLY A 72 16.52 -29.92 28.46
N THR A 73 16.24 -28.65 28.45
CA THR A 73 14.93 -28.09 28.09
C THR A 73 15.07 -27.02 27.01
N GLY A 74 14.10 -26.97 26.10
CA GLY A 74 13.91 -25.91 25.12
C GLY A 74 12.44 -25.46 25.07
N THR A 75 12.21 -24.18 24.90
CA THR A 75 10.87 -23.64 24.69
C THR A 75 10.67 -23.40 23.20
N VAL A 76 9.50 -23.80 22.70
CA VAL A 76 9.10 -23.57 21.32
C VAL A 76 8.80 -22.07 21.13
N SER A 77 9.44 -21.46 20.17
CA SER A 77 9.16 -20.10 19.71
C SER A 77 8.58 -20.20 18.29
N ALA A 78 7.30 -20.55 18.21
CA ALA A 78 6.59 -20.64 16.96
C ALA A 78 6.00 -19.25 16.68
N ASP A 79 6.53 -18.58 15.66
CA ASP A 79 5.89 -17.37 15.15
C ASP A 79 4.59 -17.74 14.45
N ILE A 80 3.46 -17.37 15.06
CA ILE A 80 2.11 -17.55 14.52
C ILE A 80 1.43 -16.20 14.22
N THR A 81 2.19 -15.11 14.27
CA THR A 81 1.68 -13.75 14.10
C THR A 81 1.88 -13.29 12.68
N ALA A 82 0.79 -13.20 11.91
CA ALA A 82 0.83 -12.70 10.56
C ALA A 82 1.26 -11.21 10.51
N PRO A 83 2.04 -10.79 9.50
CA PRO A 83 2.30 -9.39 9.25
C PRO A 83 1.00 -8.60 9.02
N VAL A 84 0.98 -7.35 9.45
CA VAL A 84 -0.09 -6.41 9.09
C VAL A 84 0.39 -5.61 7.88
N VAL A 85 -0.34 -5.72 6.78
CA VAL A 85 -0.10 -4.97 5.54
C VAL A 85 -1.31 -4.13 5.23
N ALA A 86 -1.13 -2.95 4.63
CA ALA A 86 -2.22 -2.08 4.21
C ALA A 86 -1.93 -1.40 2.87
N LEU A 87 -2.99 -1.14 2.13
CA LEU A 87 -3.04 -0.36 0.90
C LEU A 87 -4.30 0.51 0.95
N ASP A 88 -4.15 1.82 0.71
CA ASP A 88 -5.28 2.75 0.62
C ASP A 88 -5.91 2.74 -0.78
N ASP A 89 -7.19 3.15 -0.87
CA ASP A 89 -7.84 3.37 -2.15
C ASP A 89 -7.13 4.46 -2.95
N VAL A 90 -7.01 4.26 -4.26
CA VAL A 90 -6.33 5.17 -5.18
C VAL A 90 -7.29 5.58 -6.30
N LEU A 91 -7.30 6.89 -6.62
CA LEU A 91 -7.93 7.44 -7.81
C LEU A 91 -6.84 8.15 -8.63
N THR A 92 -6.67 7.76 -9.89
CA THR A 92 -5.57 8.26 -10.72
C THR A 92 -5.90 8.21 -12.21
N ASN A 93 -5.29 9.09 -12.98
CA ASN A 93 -5.31 9.04 -14.45
C ASN A 93 -4.15 8.23 -15.05
N ASP A 94 -3.31 7.66 -14.20
CA ASP A 94 -2.26 6.75 -14.64
C ASP A 94 -2.81 5.32 -14.74
N SER A 95 -2.78 4.75 -15.94
CA SER A 95 -3.27 3.38 -16.20
C SER A 95 -2.32 2.27 -15.74
N THR A 96 -1.10 2.63 -15.30
CA THR A 96 -0.06 1.70 -14.81
C THR A 96 0.54 2.18 -13.49
N PRO A 97 -0.28 2.58 -12.50
CA PRO A 97 0.17 3.38 -11.38
C PRO A 97 1.18 2.66 -10.48
N ALA A 98 2.09 3.44 -9.90
CA ALA A 98 2.82 2.99 -8.73
C ALA A 98 1.86 2.81 -7.54
N LEU A 99 2.08 1.74 -6.76
CA LEU A 99 1.31 1.50 -5.54
C LEU A 99 2.24 1.51 -4.34
N THR A 100 1.76 2.06 -3.24
CA THR A 100 2.50 2.12 -1.97
C THR A 100 1.56 1.84 -0.81
N GLY A 101 2.11 1.32 0.27
CA GLY A 101 1.35 1.09 1.48
C GLY A 101 2.26 0.80 2.66
N THR A 102 1.70 0.26 3.73
CA THR A 102 2.44 -0.04 4.95
C THR A 102 2.57 -1.54 5.19
N VAL A 103 3.65 -1.95 5.85
CA VAL A 103 3.87 -3.31 6.35
C VAL A 103 4.67 -3.24 7.65
N ASN A 104 4.16 -3.88 8.70
CA ASN A 104 4.79 -3.79 10.02
C ASN A 104 6.01 -4.71 10.21
N ASP A 105 6.17 -5.73 9.34
CA ASP A 105 7.33 -6.62 9.36
C ASP A 105 8.33 -6.20 8.27
N PRO A 106 9.54 -5.72 8.65
CA PRO A 106 10.54 -5.24 7.68
C PRO A 106 11.14 -6.36 6.83
N THR A 107 10.91 -7.63 7.17
CA THR A 107 11.44 -8.81 6.47
C THR A 107 10.40 -9.57 5.65
N ALA A 108 9.11 -9.24 5.81
CA ALA A 108 8.04 -9.89 5.08
C ALA A 108 8.17 -9.70 3.57
N THR A 109 7.83 -10.75 2.83
CA THR A 109 7.67 -10.68 1.37
C THR A 109 6.32 -10.07 1.04
N VAL A 110 6.27 -9.04 0.20
CA VAL A 110 5.03 -8.35 -0.20
C VAL A 110 4.71 -8.65 -1.66
N VAL A 111 3.47 -9.02 -1.92
CA VAL A 111 2.95 -9.32 -3.26
C VAL A 111 1.63 -8.58 -3.46
N VAL A 112 1.50 -7.92 -4.61
CA VAL A 112 0.26 -7.28 -5.06
C VAL A 112 -0.40 -8.17 -6.11
N ASN A 113 -1.67 -8.50 -5.92
CA ASN A 113 -2.48 -9.25 -6.88
C ASN A 113 -3.46 -8.34 -7.59
N VAL A 114 -3.45 -8.35 -8.91
CA VAL A 114 -4.38 -7.63 -9.77
C VAL A 114 -4.96 -8.62 -10.79
N ASP A 115 -6.27 -8.77 -10.80
CA ASP A 115 -6.99 -9.66 -11.73
C ASP A 115 -6.45 -11.12 -11.75
N GLY A 116 -5.97 -11.60 -10.59
CA GLY A 116 -5.44 -12.96 -10.43
C GLY A 116 -3.97 -13.13 -10.85
N VAL A 117 -3.27 -12.05 -11.16
CA VAL A 117 -1.83 -12.04 -11.45
C VAL A 117 -1.06 -11.39 -10.31
N ASP A 118 0.01 -12.05 -9.87
CA ASP A 118 0.86 -11.61 -8.78
C ASP A 118 2.04 -10.76 -9.27
N TYR A 119 2.24 -9.63 -8.60
CA TYR A 119 3.34 -8.68 -8.84
C TYR A 119 4.14 -8.52 -7.56
N PRO A 120 5.41 -8.96 -7.51
CA PRO A 120 6.27 -8.75 -6.35
C PRO A 120 6.49 -7.25 -6.08
N ALA A 121 6.21 -6.83 -4.86
CA ALA A 121 6.47 -5.47 -4.39
C ALA A 121 7.73 -5.43 -3.53
N VAL A 122 8.33 -4.26 -3.40
CA VAL A 122 9.51 -4.04 -2.56
C VAL A 122 9.07 -3.66 -1.14
N ASN A 123 9.43 -4.46 -0.15
CA ASN A 123 9.38 -4.07 1.24
C ASN A 123 10.60 -3.18 1.52
N ASN A 124 10.36 -1.92 1.89
CA ASN A 124 11.44 -0.92 2.06
C ASN A 124 12.18 -1.09 3.40
N GLY A 125 11.66 -1.91 4.31
CA GLY A 125 12.26 -2.16 5.63
C GLY A 125 12.05 -1.03 6.65
N ASP A 126 11.35 0.02 6.27
CA ASP A 126 11.06 1.21 7.10
C ASP A 126 9.58 1.29 7.55
N GLY A 127 8.83 0.21 7.34
CA GLY A 127 7.38 0.14 7.62
C GLY A 127 6.52 0.40 6.39
N THR A 128 7.13 0.60 5.23
CA THR A 128 6.44 0.82 3.96
C THR A 128 6.81 -0.23 2.91
N TRP A 129 5.95 -0.37 1.90
CA TRP A 129 6.24 -1.15 0.71
C TRP A 129 5.88 -0.35 -0.55
N THR A 130 6.50 -0.69 -1.68
CA THR A 130 6.26 -0.05 -2.97
C THR A 130 6.20 -1.06 -4.11
N LEU A 131 5.26 -0.86 -5.04
CA LEU A 131 5.28 -1.44 -6.38
C LEU A 131 5.59 -0.31 -7.36
N ALA A 132 6.66 -0.46 -8.12
CA ALA A 132 7.12 0.61 -9.00
C ALA A 132 6.10 0.91 -10.10
N ASP A 133 6.09 2.17 -10.53
CA ASP A 133 5.36 2.63 -11.70
C ASP A 133 5.67 1.78 -12.94
N ASN A 134 4.65 1.57 -13.80
CA ASN A 134 4.74 0.74 -14.99
C ASN A 134 5.06 -0.76 -14.74
N THR A 135 4.87 -1.26 -13.52
CA THR A 135 4.97 -2.70 -13.20
C THR A 135 3.68 -3.43 -13.51
N LEU A 136 2.54 -2.79 -13.28
CA LEU A 136 1.22 -3.32 -13.62
C LEU A 136 0.99 -3.26 -15.13
N PRO A 137 0.14 -4.15 -15.69
CA PRO A 137 -0.36 -3.98 -17.06
C PRO A 137 -1.22 -2.72 -17.14
N THR A 138 -1.45 -2.22 -18.33
CA THR A 138 -2.41 -1.12 -18.55
C THR A 138 -3.79 -1.53 -18.06
N LEU A 139 -4.28 -0.88 -17.03
CA LEU A 139 -5.62 -1.04 -16.47
C LEU A 139 -6.61 -0.18 -17.26
N ALA A 140 -7.81 -0.69 -17.48
CA ALA A 140 -8.88 0.05 -18.12
C ALA A 140 -9.50 1.08 -17.16
N ASP A 141 -10.19 2.10 -17.70
CA ASP A 141 -10.95 3.03 -16.86
C ASP A 141 -12.01 2.29 -16.03
N GLY A 142 -12.12 2.68 -14.78
CA GLY A 142 -13.02 2.10 -13.79
C GLY A 142 -12.31 1.54 -12.56
N PRO A 143 -13.06 0.95 -11.62
CA PRO A 143 -12.52 0.40 -10.39
C PRO A 143 -11.90 -0.98 -10.60
N HIS A 144 -10.70 -1.19 -10.04
CA HIS A 144 -9.99 -2.46 -9.96
C HIS A 144 -9.77 -2.82 -8.49
N THR A 145 -10.22 -4.02 -8.09
CA THR A 145 -9.93 -4.52 -6.74
C THR A 145 -8.53 -5.11 -6.74
N ILE A 146 -7.70 -4.60 -5.86
CA ILE A 146 -6.31 -5.03 -5.68
C ILE A 146 -6.18 -5.66 -4.31
N THR A 147 -5.51 -6.80 -4.23
CA THR A 147 -5.16 -7.45 -2.96
C THR A 147 -3.67 -7.34 -2.74
N VAL A 148 -3.24 -6.86 -1.59
CA VAL A 148 -1.85 -6.93 -1.15
C VAL A 148 -1.72 -8.02 -0.09
N THR A 149 -0.66 -8.81 -0.19
CA THR A 149 -0.36 -9.92 0.72
C THR A 149 1.06 -9.77 1.23
N ALA A 150 1.24 -9.89 2.55
CA ALA A 150 2.55 -9.96 3.17
C ALA A 150 2.74 -11.32 3.85
N THR A 151 3.90 -11.95 3.63
CA THR A 151 4.25 -13.24 4.22
C THR A 151 5.56 -13.12 4.97
N ASP A 152 5.58 -13.48 6.24
CA ASP A 152 6.79 -13.50 7.06
C ASP A 152 7.67 -14.72 6.79
N ALA A 153 8.82 -14.79 7.49
CA ALA A 153 9.76 -15.90 7.38
C ALA A 153 9.21 -17.21 7.95
N ALA A 154 8.21 -17.16 8.84
CA ALA A 154 7.55 -18.34 9.41
C ALA A 154 6.40 -18.87 8.53
N GLY A 155 6.01 -18.11 7.48
CA GLY A 155 4.94 -18.47 6.56
C GLY A 155 3.57 -17.94 6.99
N ASN A 156 3.48 -17.07 8.00
CA ASN A 156 2.21 -16.43 8.35
C ASN A 156 1.87 -15.36 7.33
N VAL A 157 0.59 -15.28 6.95
CA VAL A 157 0.12 -14.45 5.85
C VAL A 157 -0.88 -13.41 6.35
N GLY A 158 -0.57 -12.14 6.12
CA GLY A 158 -1.49 -11.03 6.27
C GLY A 158 -1.89 -10.48 4.90
N ASN A 159 -3.09 -9.93 4.78
CA ASN A 159 -3.56 -9.32 3.54
C ASN A 159 -4.45 -8.12 3.80
N ASP A 160 -4.57 -7.28 2.76
CA ASP A 160 -5.50 -6.16 2.69
C ASP A 160 -6.01 -6.02 1.26
N THR A 161 -7.13 -5.32 1.10
CA THR A 161 -7.73 -5.05 -0.21
C THR A 161 -8.10 -3.59 -0.34
N ALA A 162 -7.79 -3.02 -1.51
CA ALA A 162 -8.15 -1.66 -1.84
C ALA A 162 -8.73 -1.59 -3.26
N VAL A 163 -9.35 -0.46 -3.58
CA VAL A 163 -9.83 -0.15 -4.92
C VAL A 163 -8.91 0.88 -5.56
N VAL A 164 -8.31 0.51 -6.69
CA VAL A 164 -7.62 1.45 -7.57
C VAL A 164 -8.58 1.79 -8.70
N THR A 165 -9.00 3.06 -8.76
CA THR A 165 -9.88 3.57 -9.80
C THR A 165 -9.04 4.33 -10.82
N ILE A 166 -9.06 3.84 -12.05
CA ILE A 166 -8.44 4.50 -13.20
C ILE A 166 -9.49 5.37 -13.88
N ASP A 167 -9.13 6.63 -14.12
CA ASP A 167 -9.94 7.57 -14.91
C ASP A 167 -9.00 8.39 -15.80
N THR A 168 -8.97 8.07 -17.09
CA THR A 168 -8.14 8.75 -18.09
C THR A 168 -8.91 9.77 -18.92
N VAL A 169 -10.19 10.01 -18.57
CA VAL A 169 -11.08 10.88 -19.33
C VAL A 169 -11.05 12.30 -18.78
N ALA A 170 -10.47 13.23 -19.54
CA ALA A 170 -10.45 14.63 -19.14
C ALA A 170 -11.87 15.25 -19.14
N PRO A 171 -12.14 16.17 -18.20
CA PRO A 171 -13.39 16.94 -18.19
C PRO A 171 -13.60 17.73 -19.50
N ASN A 172 -14.82 18.09 -19.77
CA ASN A 172 -15.11 19.08 -20.81
C ASN A 172 -14.50 20.45 -20.44
N ALA A 173 -14.12 21.22 -21.46
CA ALA A 173 -13.66 22.61 -21.25
C ALA A 173 -14.71 23.41 -20.49
N PRO A 174 -14.32 24.20 -19.46
CA PRO A 174 -15.25 25.08 -18.75
C PRO A 174 -15.95 26.05 -19.69
N VAL A 175 -17.23 26.30 -19.39
CA VAL A 175 -18.00 27.36 -20.07
C VAL A 175 -17.97 28.58 -19.16
N LEU A 176 -17.48 29.71 -19.67
CA LEU A 176 -17.45 30.97 -18.94
C LEU A 176 -18.74 31.74 -19.20
N ASP A 177 -19.33 32.31 -18.14
CA ASP A 177 -20.39 33.27 -18.25
C ASP A 177 -19.88 34.58 -18.90
N PRO A 178 -20.77 35.47 -19.37
CA PRO A 178 -20.35 36.79 -19.84
C PRO A 178 -19.51 37.55 -18.80
N ILE A 179 -18.31 37.98 -19.21
CA ILE A 179 -17.33 38.60 -18.31
C ILE A 179 -17.39 40.12 -18.50
N ASN A 180 -17.41 40.86 -17.38
CA ASN A 180 -17.28 42.31 -17.39
C ASN A 180 -16.08 42.76 -16.54
N ALA A 181 -15.85 44.09 -16.46
CA ALA A 181 -14.66 44.61 -15.77
C ALA A 181 -14.74 44.59 -14.24
N THR A 182 -15.87 44.27 -13.63
CA THR A 182 -16.11 44.47 -12.19
C THR A 182 -16.64 43.27 -11.45
N ASP A 183 -17.48 42.43 -12.09
CA ASP A 183 -18.12 41.30 -11.43
C ASP A 183 -17.17 40.10 -11.37
N PRO A 184 -17.34 39.18 -10.42
CA PRO A 184 -16.61 37.93 -10.37
C PRO A 184 -16.67 37.17 -11.71
N VAL A 185 -15.60 36.51 -12.08
CA VAL A 185 -15.57 35.61 -13.23
C VAL A 185 -16.21 34.29 -12.81
N SER A 186 -17.22 33.85 -13.54
CA SER A 186 -18.03 32.67 -13.23
C SER A 186 -18.26 31.78 -14.44
N GLY A 187 -18.85 30.60 -14.20
CA GLY A 187 -19.23 29.69 -15.26
C GLY A 187 -19.64 28.31 -14.79
N GLN A 188 -19.56 27.36 -15.72
CA GLN A 188 -19.89 25.95 -15.51
C GLN A 188 -18.68 25.08 -15.88
N ALA A 189 -18.46 24.05 -15.09
CA ALA A 189 -17.45 23.01 -15.31
C ALA A 189 -17.99 21.66 -14.79
N GLU A 190 -17.20 20.62 -14.92
CA GLU A 190 -17.55 19.33 -14.34
C GLU A 190 -17.64 19.44 -12.81
N PRO A 191 -18.73 18.94 -12.19
CA PRO A 191 -18.90 18.97 -10.75
C PRO A 191 -17.72 18.31 -10.02
N GLY A 192 -17.16 19.00 -9.02
CA GLY A 192 -16.04 18.52 -8.23
C GLY A 192 -14.65 18.71 -8.87
N SER A 193 -14.58 19.15 -10.14
CA SER A 193 -13.30 19.49 -10.76
C SER A 193 -12.73 20.79 -10.18
N THR A 194 -11.40 20.90 -10.17
CA THR A 194 -10.69 22.14 -9.83
C THR A 194 -10.58 23.01 -11.07
N VAL A 195 -11.28 24.15 -11.08
CA VAL A 195 -11.22 25.13 -12.16
C VAL A 195 -10.06 26.08 -11.90
N THR A 196 -9.17 26.22 -12.87
CA THR A 196 -8.07 27.19 -12.87
C THR A 196 -8.35 28.26 -13.93
N VAL A 197 -8.61 29.48 -13.47
CA VAL A 197 -8.83 30.65 -14.33
C VAL A 197 -7.49 31.37 -14.52
N THR A 198 -7.12 31.67 -15.76
CA THR A 198 -5.93 32.45 -16.11
C THR A 198 -6.35 33.79 -16.70
N TYR A 199 -5.88 34.87 -16.09
CA TYR A 199 -6.14 36.23 -16.51
C TYR A 199 -5.12 36.73 -17.54
N PRO A 200 -5.40 37.83 -18.25
CA PRO A 200 -4.51 38.36 -19.30
C PRO A 200 -3.11 38.72 -18.83
N ASP A 201 -2.95 39.09 -17.56
CA ASP A 201 -1.66 39.41 -16.95
C ASP A 201 -0.84 38.17 -16.54
N GLY A 202 -1.38 36.94 -16.80
CA GLY A 202 -0.77 35.66 -16.44
C GLY A 202 -1.01 35.23 -14.99
N THR A 203 -1.72 36.02 -14.19
CA THR A 203 -2.14 35.59 -12.85
C THR A 203 -3.25 34.54 -12.92
N THR A 204 -3.38 33.73 -11.88
CA THR A 204 -4.38 32.65 -11.85
C THR A 204 -5.22 32.68 -10.57
N ALA A 205 -6.44 32.20 -10.68
CA ALA A 205 -7.31 31.91 -9.54
C ALA A 205 -7.87 30.49 -9.68
N THR A 206 -8.03 29.78 -8.55
CA THR A 206 -8.55 28.42 -8.53
C THR A 206 -9.77 28.30 -7.63
N VAL A 207 -10.70 27.43 -8.02
CA VAL A 207 -11.90 27.10 -7.25
C VAL A 207 -12.37 25.68 -7.60
N VAL A 208 -13.00 24.98 -6.68
CA VAL A 208 -13.66 23.70 -6.96
C VAL A 208 -15.09 23.99 -7.44
N ALA A 209 -15.47 23.41 -8.58
CA ALA A 209 -16.83 23.50 -9.11
C ALA A 209 -17.82 22.80 -8.16
N GLY A 210 -18.95 23.44 -7.92
CA GLY A 210 -20.00 22.92 -7.06
C GLY A 210 -20.63 21.63 -7.60
N THR A 211 -21.51 21.03 -6.80
CA THR A 211 -22.24 19.80 -7.20
C THR A 211 -23.18 20.01 -8.39
N ASP A 212 -23.53 21.26 -8.68
CA ASP A 212 -24.30 21.69 -9.87
C ASP A 212 -23.39 22.14 -11.04
N GLY A 213 -22.06 22.03 -10.87
CA GLY A 213 -21.05 22.45 -11.83
C GLY A 213 -20.72 23.94 -11.80
N SER A 214 -21.43 24.75 -11.01
CA SER A 214 -21.17 26.19 -10.94
C SER A 214 -19.86 26.51 -10.24
N TRP A 215 -19.16 27.54 -10.71
CA TRP A 215 -17.95 28.06 -10.11
C TRP A 215 -17.86 29.57 -10.23
N SER A 216 -17.12 30.21 -9.34
CA SER A 216 -16.88 31.64 -9.38
C SER A 216 -15.55 31.97 -8.67
N VAL A 217 -14.79 32.91 -9.27
CA VAL A 217 -13.55 33.45 -8.72
C VAL A 217 -13.59 34.97 -8.71
N PRO A 218 -12.88 35.66 -7.80
CA PRO A 218 -12.83 37.11 -7.76
C PRO A 218 -12.33 37.70 -9.09
N ASN A 219 -12.88 38.86 -9.49
CA ASN A 219 -12.31 39.66 -10.55
C ASN A 219 -10.95 40.24 -10.12
N PRO A 220 -9.89 40.18 -10.94
CA PRO A 220 -8.57 40.71 -10.56
C PRO A 220 -8.53 42.24 -10.46
N GLY A 221 -9.56 42.94 -10.97
CA GLY A 221 -9.68 44.40 -10.90
C GLY A 221 -8.94 45.18 -11.99
N ASN A 222 -8.32 44.49 -12.94
CA ASN A 222 -7.55 45.09 -14.04
C ASN A 222 -8.03 44.61 -15.42
N LEU A 223 -9.18 43.96 -15.51
CA LEU A 223 -9.75 43.52 -16.79
C LEU A 223 -10.27 44.73 -17.61
N VAL A 224 -9.93 44.73 -18.89
CA VAL A 224 -10.40 45.76 -19.86
C VAL A 224 -11.12 45.10 -21.01
N ASP A 225 -11.89 45.91 -21.72
CA ASP A 225 -12.64 45.47 -22.90
C ASP A 225 -11.75 44.78 -23.94
N GLY A 226 -12.19 43.63 -24.42
CA GLY A 226 -11.44 42.82 -25.39
C GLY A 226 -10.41 41.86 -24.77
N ASP A 227 -10.15 41.92 -23.47
CA ASP A 227 -9.29 40.96 -22.78
C ASP A 227 -9.83 39.56 -22.92
N THR A 228 -8.92 38.56 -22.95
CA THR A 228 -9.26 37.15 -22.98
C THR A 228 -8.92 36.51 -21.65
N VAL A 229 -9.90 35.89 -21.05
CA VAL A 229 -9.78 35.03 -19.85
C VAL A 229 -9.92 33.59 -20.28
N THR A 230 -9.10 32.71 -19.76
CA THR A 230 -9.17 31.26 -20.01
C THR A 230 -9.41 30.50 -18.72
N ALA A 231 -10.07 29.36 -18.83
CA ALA A 231 -10.26 28.46 -17.69
C ALA A 231 -10.05 27.01 -18.12
N THR A 232 -9.37 26.22 -17.28
CA THR A 232 -9.28 24.77 -17.41
C THR A 232 -9.90 24.11 -16.20
N ALA A 233 -10.43 22.90 -16.37
CA ALA A 233 -10.93 22.07 -15.29
C ALA A 233 -10.03 20.84 -15.14
N THR A 234 -9.64 20.53 -13.91
CA THR A 234 -8.90 19.31 -13.56
C THR A 234 -9.74 18.46 -12.65
N ASP A 235 -10.03 17.23 -13.04
CA ASP A 235 -10.83 16.29 -12.25
C ASP A 235 -10.05 15.75 -11.03
N PRO A 236 -10.68 15.01 -10.12
CA PRO A 236 -9.99 14.41 -8.97
C PRO A 236 -8.94 13.35 -9.34
N ALA A 237 -9.03 12.73 -10.54
CA ALA A 237 -8.05 11.78 -11.03
C ALA A 237 -6.79 12.46 -11.59
N GLY A 238 -6.85 13.78 -11.86
CA GLY A 238 -5.74 14.59 -12.37
C GLY A 238 -5.80 14.86 -13.87
N ASN A 239 -6.88 14.50 -14.59
CA ASN A 239 -7.03 14.85 -16.00
C ASN A 239 -7.41 16.32 -16.15
N THR A 240 -6.75 17.02 -17.06
CA THR A 240 -7.04 18.44 -17.30
C THR A 240 -7.69 18.64 -18.67
N SER A 241 -8.76 19.42 -18.68
CA SER A 241 -9.54 19.76 -19.88
C SER A 241 -8.75 20.62 -20.85
N LEU A 242 -9.27 20.72 -22.07
CA LEU A 242 -8.94 21.85 -22.94
C LEU A 242 -9.41 23.17 -22.30
N PRO A 243 -8.77 24.32 -22.62
CA PRO A 243 -9.20 25.60 -22.08
C PRO A 243 -10.54 26.06 -22.68
N GLY A 244 -11.44 26.48 -21.80
CA GLY A 244 -12.56 27.34 -22.16
C GLY A 244 -12.08 28.81 -22.22
N THR A 245 -12.68 29.62 -23.06
CA THR A 245 -12.29 31.01 -23.24
C THR A 245 -13.50 31.95 -23.12
N GLY A 246 -13.29 33.12 -22.53
CA GLY A 246 -14.23 34.21 -22.49
C GLY A 246 -13.57 35.55 -22.81
N THR A 247 -14.28 36.40 -23.54
CA THR A 247 -13.80 37.75 -23.81
C THR A 247 -14.51 38.76 -22.90
N VAL A 248 -13.75 39.67 -22.32
CA VAL A 248 -14.26 40.71 -21.46
C VAL A 248 -15.03 41.73 -22.33
N SER A 249 -16.28 41.97 -21.97
CA SER A 249 -17.12 43.02 -22.56
C SER A 249 -17.39 44.07 -21.48
N ALA A 250 -16.43 44.95 -21.30
CA ALA A 250 -16.57 46.07 -20.36
C ALA A 250 -17.28 47.23 -21.08
N ASP A 251 -18.57 47.46 -20.75
CA ASP A 251 -19.21 48.71 -21.20
C ASP A 251 -18.60 49.90 -20.43
N ILE A 252 -17.67 50.57 -21.10
CA ILE A 252 -17.06 51.81 -20.60
C ILE A 252 -17.66 53.07 -21.23
N THR A 253 -18.75 52.92 -22.00
CA THR A 253 -19.40 54.01 -22.69
C THR A 253 -20.39 54.71 -21.78
N ALA A 254 -20.12 55.92 -21.38
CA ALA A 254 -21.10 56.71 -20.61
C ALA A 254 -22.32 57.00 -21.48
N PRO A 255 -23.57 56.93 -20.96
CA PRO A 255 -24.77 57.22 -21.70
C PRO A 255 -24.71 58.68 -22.19
N VAL A 256 -24.93 58.88 -23.48
CA VAL A 256 -25.05 60.23 -24.06
C VAL A 256 -26.46 60.76 -23.79
N VAL A 257 -26.61 61.78 -22.95
CA VAL A 257 -27.85 62.50 -22.77
C VAL A 257 -27.98 63.49 -23.95
N ALA A 258 -28.90 63.23 -24.86
CA ALA A 258 -29.29 64.21 -25.86
C ALA A 258 -30.11 65.31 -25.16
N LEU A 259 -29.61 66.55 -25.27
CA LEU A 259 -30.31 67.80 -24.85
C LEU A 259 -31.30 68.22 -25.89
#